data_9092709bcb2f65ec60cd413121579d0f
#
_entry.id   9092709bcb2f65ec60cd413121579d0f
#
_cell.length_a   1.000
_cell.length_b   1.000
_cell.length_c   1.000
_cell.angle_alpha   90.00
_cell.angle_beta   90.00
_cell.angle_gamma   90.00
#
_symmetry.space_group_name_H-M   'P 1'
#
loop_
_entity.id
_entity.type
_entity.pdbx_description
1 polymer ?
#
loop_
_entity_poly.entity_id
_entity_poly.type
_entity_poly.pdbx_seq_one_letter_code
_entity_poly.pdbx_strand_id
1 'polypeptide(L)'
;MFIQVVRGLKSLHDIKIFHRDLKSANIFLNSDGTALLGDMNVSKVAKKGLLYTQTGTPYYASPEVWRDQPYDHKSDIWSLGCVLYESVTLKPPFRAEDMQGLYKKVLRGIYPKVPNVFSNELAQNIKLMVQVAPQMRPSCDKILDMPIVKKKIEKLFPDAFEALEP
;
A
#
# COMPACT_ATOMS: atom_id res chain seq x y z
N MET A 1 -10.71 -5.45 -5.90
CA MET A 1 -10.20 -4.79 -4.67
C MET A 1 -8.94 -3.98 -4.94
N PHE A 2 -7.74 -4.57 -5.12
CA PHE A 2 -6.46 -3.83 -5.18
C PHE A 2 -6.47 -2.67 -6.20
N ILE A 3 -6.89 -2.92 -7.45
CA ILE A 3 -6.94 -1.89 -8.51
C ILE A 3 -7.82 -0.70 -8.10
N GLN A 4 -8.96 -0.95 -7.46
CA GLN A 4 -9.87 0.11 -6.99
C GLN A 4 -9.21 0.96 -5.89
N VAL A 5 -8.49 0.32 -4.96
CA VAL A 5 -7.72 1.02 -3.93
C VAL A 5 -6.61 1.88 -4.55
N VAL A 6 -5.87 1.35 -5.54
CA VAL A 6 -4.84 2.13 -6.27
C VAL A 6 -5.45 3.34 -6.97
N ARG A 7 -6.61 3.19 -7.63
CA ARG A 7 -7.32 4.31 -8.28
C ARG A 7 -7.76 5.37 -7.25
N GLY A 8 -8.33 4.95 -6.13
CA GLY A 8 -8.70 5.86 -5.04
C GLY A 8 -7.49 6.61 -4.48
N LEU A 9 -6.39 5.90 -4.25
CA LEU A 9 -5.14 6.51 -3.78
C LEU A 9 -4.53 7.46 -4.82
N LYS A 10 -4.58 7.11 -6.12
CA LYS A 10 -4.16 8.00 -7.20
C LYS A 10 -4.93 9.31 -7.19
N SER A 11 -6.25 9.26 -7.05
CA SER A 11 -7.10 10.47 -7.01
C SER A 11 -6.67 11.41 -5.88
N LEU A 12 -6.26 10.89 -4.73
CA LEU A 12 -5.70 11.70 -3.64
C LEU A 12 -4.33 12.26 -3.97
N HIS A 13 -3.43 11.44 -4.52
CA HIS A 13 -2.07 11.85 -4.87
C HIS A 13 -2.05 12.91 -5.97
N ASP A 14 -2.96 12.86 -6.93
CA ASP A 14 -3.09 13.85 -8.02
C ASP A 14 -3.39 15.26 -7.47
N ILE A 15 -4.17 15.36 -6.40
CA ILE A 15 -4.47 16.61 -5.70
C ILE A 15 -3.55 16.88 -4.51
N LYS A 16 -2.40 16.16 -4.43
CA LYS A 16 -1.37 16.31 -3.38
C LYS A 16 -1.85 16.01 -1.96
N ILE A 17 -2.87 15.18 -1.83
CA ILE A 17 -3.31 14.64 -0.53
C ILE A 17 -2.69 13.27 -0.33
N PHE A 18 -2.08 13.05 0.84
CA PHE A 18 -1.54 11.76 1.27
C PHE A 18 -2.48 11.12 2.27
N HIS A 19 -2.70 9.81 2.12
CA HIS A 19 -3.68 9.09 2.97
C HIS A 19 -3.20 8.99 4.42
N ARG A 20 -1.93 8.67 4.65
CA ARG A 20 -1.21 8.60 5.93
C ARG A 20 -1.65 7.49 6.89
N ASP A 21 -2.73 6.78 6.64
CA ASP A 21 -3.20 5.66 7.47
C ASP A 21 -3.76 4.52 6.62
N LEU A 22 -3.06 4.22 5.52
CA LEU A 22 -3.45 3.12 4.64
C LEU A 22 -3.16 1.78 5.33
N LYS A 23 -4.21 1.01 5.57
CA LYS A 23 -4.21 -0.31 6.21
C LYS A 23 -5.45 -1.09 5.81
N SER A 24 -5.45 -2.40 6.02
CA SER A 24 -6.61 -3.26 5.69
C SER A 24 -7.91 -2.80 6.37
N ALA A 25 -7.83 -2.34 7.62
CA ALA A 25 -8.99 -1.83 8.37
C ALA A 25 -9.64 -0.58 7.76
N ASN A 26 -8.93 0.16 6.88
CA ASN A 26 -9.43 1.36 6.20
C ASN A 26 -9.84 1.08 4.74
N ILE A 27 -9.91 -0.19 4.35
CA ILE A 27 -10.43 -0.63 3.05
C ILE A 27 -11.77 -1.32 3.30
N PHE A 28 -12.82 -0.71 2.80
CA PHE A 28 -14.19 -1.19 2.97
C PHE A 28 -14.65 -1.89 1.69
N LEU A 29 -15.33 -3.01 1.85
CA LEU A 29 -15.91 -3.77 0.74
C LEU A 29 -17.43 -3.64 0.79
N ASN A 30 -18.01 -3.19 -0.31
CA ASN A 30 -19.46 -3.19 -0.50
C ASN A 30 -19.95 -4.60 -0.85
N SER A 31 -21.26 -4.80 -0.76
CA SER A 31 -21.92 -6.07 -1.09
C SER A 31 -21.73 -6.49 -2.56
N ASP A 32 -21.50 -5.54 -3.47
CA ASP A 32 -21.19 -5.77 -4.90
C ASP A 32 -19.71 -6.08 -5.17
N GLY A 33 -18.86 -6.13 -4.12
CA GLY A 33 -17.43 -6.36 -4.24
C GLY A 33 -16.60 -5.11 -4.57
N THR A 34 -17.22 -3.93 -4.62
CA THR A 34 -16.51 -2.65 -4.79
C THR A 34 -15.69 -2.33 -3.54
N ALA A 35 -14.41 -2.01 -3.72
CA ALA A 35 -13.53 -1.59 -2.65
C ALA A 35 -13.44 -0.07 -2.56
N LEU A 36 -13.65 0.44 -1.38
CA LEU A 36 -13.56 1.86 -1.04
C LEU A 36 -12.38 2.08 -0.08
N LEU A 37 -11.61 3.12 -0.35
CA LEU A 37 -10.57 3.59 0.56
C LEU A 37 -11.18 4.68 1.44
N GLY A 38 -11.18 4.44 2.75
CA GLY A 38 -11.79 5.32 3.72
C GLY A 38 -10.86 5.75 4.83
N ASP A 39 -11.40 6.56 5.73
CA ASP A 39 -10.76 7.04 6.96
C ASP A 39 -9.41 7.73 6.73
N MET A 40 -9.44 8.79 5.93
CA MET A 40 -8.29 9.68 5.77
C MET A 40 -8.11 10.50 7.05
N ASN A 41 -7.09 10.17 7.82
CA ASN A 41 -6.72 10.96 9.00
C ASN A 41 -5.98 12.25 8.58
N VAL A 42 -6.71 13.18 7.99
CA VAL A 42 -6.20 14.50 7.57
C VAL A 42 -5.67 15.29 8.78
N SER A 43 -6.16 15.01 9.98
CA SER A 43 -5.79 15.70 11.22
C SER A 43 -4.49 15.24 11.85
N LYS A 44 -3.85 14.18 11.39
CA LYS A 44 -2.50 13.83 11.79
C LYS A 44 -1.48 14.64 10.98
N VAL A 45 -1.57 15.97 11.09
CA VAL A 45 -0.42 16.83 10.90
C VAL A 45 0.71 16.21 11.69
N ALA A 46 1.85 15.98 11.03
CA ALA A 46 3.04 15.35 11.57
C ALA A 46 3.30 15.74 13.04
N LYS A 47 2.69 15.03 13.97
CA LYS A 47 3.17 15.02 15.35
C LYS A 47 4.45 14.19 15.30
N LYS A 48 5.59 14.83 15.61
CA LYS A 48 6.81 14.14 15.93
C LYS A 48 6.46 12.97 16.85
N GLY A 49 6.82 11.75 16.46
CA GLY A 49 6.57 10.57 17.27
C GLY A 49 5.36 9.74 16.86
N LEU A 50 5.20 9.43 15.57
CA LEU A 50 4.17 8.50 15.08
C LEU A 50 4.24 7.11 15.76
N LEU A 51 5.39 6.77 16.33
CA LEU A 51 5.63 5.54 17.10
C LEU A 51 4.91 5.50 18.46
N TYR A 52 4.38 6.63 18.93
CA TYR A 52 3.77 6.78 20.26
C TYR A 52 2.26 7.05 20.21
N THR A 53 1.61 6.91 19.05
CA THR A 53 0.14 6.95 19.04
C THR A 53 -0.39 5.70 19.72
N GLN A 54 -1.20 5.87 20.74
CA GLN A 54 -1.84 4.81 21.56
C GLN A 54 -2.79 3.87 20.80
N THR A 55 -2.70 3.80 19.47
CA THR A 55 -3.68 3.14 18.61
C THR A 55 -3.20 1.84 17.96
N GLY A 56 -2.23 1.15 18.56
CA GLY A 56 -1.80 -0.18 18.13
C GLY A 56 -0.45 -0.23 17.40
N THR A 57 -0.06 -1.43 17.02
CA THR A 57 1.23 -1.71 16.39
C THR A 57 1.28 -1.16 14.95
N PRO A 58 2.33 -0.40 14.56
CA PRO A 58 2.41 0.25 13.25
C PRO A 58 2.94 -0.70 12.15
N TYR A 59 2.20 -1.75 11.86
CA TYR A 59 2.59 -2.78 10.87
C TYR A 59 2.77 -2.27 9.44
N TYR A 60 2.13 -1.15 9.09
CA TYR A 60 2.10 -0.62 7.72
C TYR A 60 2.96 0.63 7.55
N ALA A 61 3.61 1.11 8.62
CA ALA A 61 4.45 2.28 8.59
C ALA A 61 5.76 2.02 7.84
N SER A 62 6.12 2.94 6.93
CA SER A 62 7.31 2.86 6.11
C SER A 62 8.61 3.11 6.90
N PRO A 63 9.78 2.72 6.36
CA PRO A 63 11.08 2.99 7.00
C PRO A 63 11.31 4.46 7.33
N GLU A 64 10.93 5.38 6.43
CA GLU A 64 11.05 6.82 6.63
C GLU A 64 10.15 7.31 7.78
N VAL A 65 8.95 6.75 7.94
CA VAL A 65 8.06 7.04 9.06
C VAL A 65 8.67 6.57 10.38
N TRP A 66 9.24 5.37 10.41
CA TRP A 66 9.95 4.86 11.58
C TRP A 66 11.19 5.67 11.94
N ARG A 67 11.81 6.35 10.96
CA ARG A 67 12.97 7.25 11.15
C ARG A 67 12.58 8.70 11.42
N ASP A 68 11.29 8.98 11.62
CA ASP A 68 10.76 10.34 11.81
C ASP A 68 11.14 11.30 10.66
N GLN A 69 11.23 10.74 9.45
CA GLN A 69 11.47 11.49 8.22
C GLN A 69 10.14 11.97 7.62
N PRO A 70 10.15 13.00 6.76
CA PRO A 70 8.93 13.52 6.14
C PRO A 70 8.13 12.44 5.40
N TYR A 71 6.82 12.46 5.61
CA TYR A 71 5.86 11.61 4.90
C TYR A 71 5.57 12.17 3.52
N ASP A 72 5.53 11.31 2.51
CA ASP A 72 5.10 11.66 1.16
C ASP A 72 4.21 10.56 0.53
N HIS A 73 3.85 10.74 -0.74
CA HIS A 73 3.05 9.76 -1.49
C HIS A 73 3.72 8.37 -1.56
N LYS A 74 5.05 8.29 -1.49
CA LYS A 74 5.78 7.02 -1.52
C LYS A 74 5.64 6.22 -0.22
N SER A 75 5.36 6.89 0.90
CA SER A 75 5.03 6.23 2.15
C SER A 75 3.68 5.51 2.06
N ASP A 76 2.68 6.10 1.38
CA ASP A 76 1.42 5.43 1.08
C ASP A 76 1.63 4.19 0.19
N ILE A 77 2.56 4.23 -0.77
CA ILE A 77 2.87 3.08 -1.64
C ILE A 77 3.45 1.91 -0.85
N TRP A 78 4.32 2.17 0.12
CA TRP A 78 4.78 1.14 1.04
C TRP A 78 3.62 0.48 1.78
N SER A 79 2.75 1.27 2.38
CA SER A 79 1.57 0.78 3.09
C SER A 79 0.65 -0.03 2.18
N LEU A 80 0.45 0.42 0.94
CA LEU A 80 -0.30 -0.29 -0.09
C LEU A 80 0.31 -1.67 -0.40
N GLY A 81 1.64 -1.75 -0.50
CA GLY A 81 2.36 -3.01 -0.70
C GLY A 81 2.19 -3.97 0.48
N CYS A 82 2.20 -3.45 1.71
CA CYS A 82 1.93 -4.23 2.92
C CYS A 82 0.50 -4.80 2.93
N VAL A 83 -0.48 -3.99 2.52
CA VAL A 83 -1.88 -4.42 2.42
C VAL A 83 -2.04 -5.50 1.34
N LEU A 84 -1.39 -5.34 0.18
CA LEU A 84 -1.43 -6.37 -0.87
C LEU A 84 -0.79 -7.68 -0.40
N TYR A 85 0.36 -7.61 0.27
CA TYR A 85 0.99 -8.79 0.87
C TYR A 85 0.05 -9.47 1.87
N GLU A 86 -0.57 -8.70 2.76
CA GLU A 86 -1.52 -9.22 3.75
C GLU A 86 -2.75 -9.86 3.10
N SER A 87 -3.26 -9.30 1.99
CA SER A 87 -4.41 -9.88 1.29
C SER A 87 -4.14 -11.27 0.71
N VAL A 88 -2.89 -11.61 0.42
CA VAL A 88 -2.52 -12.94 -0.09
C VAL A 88 -2.03 -13.90 0.99
N THR A 89 -1.40 -13.39 2.05
CA THR A 89 -0.80 -14.23 3.10
C THR A 89 -1.61 -14.27 4.38
N LEU A 90 -2.63 -13.41 4.50
CA LEU A 90 -3.47 -13.19 5.69
C LEU A 90 -2.68 -12.70 6.92
N LYS A 91 -1.48 -12.20 6.70
CA LYS A 91 -0.59 -11.67 7.75
C LYS A 91 0.21 -10.48 7.20
N PRO A 92 0.45 -9.43 8.01
CA PRO A 92 1.31 -8.34 7.56
C PRO A 92 2.75 -8.83 7.30
N PRO A 93 3.49 -8.19 6.36
CA PRO A 93 4.83 -8.65 5.97
C PRO A 93 5.84 -8.53 7.11
N PHE A 94 5.74 -7.48 7.92
CA PHE A 94 6.65 -7.24 9.03
C PHE A 94 5.93 -7.47 10.35
N ARG A 95 6.44 -8.41 11.15
CA ARG A 95 5.92 -8.78 12.46
C ARG A 95 7.05 -9.09 13.41
N ALA A 96 6.92 -8.69 14.66
CA ALA A 96 7.84 -9.00 15.72
C ALA A 96 7.10 -9.05 17.07
N GLU A 97 7.76 -9.55 18.09
CA GLU A 97 7.21 -9.63 19.45
C GLU A 97 7.20 -8.26 20.14
N ASP A 98 8.11 -7.38 19.73
CA ASP A 98 8.25 -6.04 20.26
C ASP A 98 8.46 -4.98 19.18
N MET A 99 8.37 -3.71 19.55
CA MET A 99 8.52 -2.56 18.65
C MET A 99 9.93 -2.46 18.08
N GLN A 100 10.96 -2.79 18.87
CA GLN A 100 12.34 -2.73 18.42
C GLN A 100 12.64 -3.79 17.35
N GLY A 101 12.12 -4.99 17.53
CA GLY A 101 12.23 -6.07 16.55
C GLY A 101 11.49 -5.72 15.25
N LEU A 102 10.29 -5.12 15.33
CA LEU A 102 9.54 -4.64 14.20
C LEU A 102 10.30 -3.55 13.44
N TYR A 103 10.81 -2.55 14.14
CA TYR A 103 11.67 -1.49 13.58
C TYR A 103 12.83 -2.06 12.76
N LYS A 104 13.60 -2.99 13.35
CA LYS A 104 14.74 -3.62 12.66
C LYS A 104 14.33 -4.34 11.38
N LYS A 105 13.19 -5.07 11.38
CA LYS A 105 12.68 -5.79 10.21
C LYS A 105 12.23 -4.83 9.11
N VAL A 106 11.50 -3.78 9.46
CA VAL A 106 11.05 -2.76 8.50
C VAL A 106 12.25 -2.07 7.84
N LEU A 107 13.25 -1.65 8.62
CA LEU A 107 14.43 -0.99 8.07
C LEU A 107 15.29 -1.87 7.17
N ARG A 108 15.27 -3.19 7.37
CA ARG A 108 15.95 -4.14 6.49
C ARG A 108 15.12 -4.48 5.24
N GLY A 109 13.81 -4.25 5.26
CA GLY A 109 12.90 -4.59 4.17
C GLY A 109 12.82 -6.11 3.90
N ILE A 110 13.10 -6.94 4.93
CA ILE A 110 13.10 -8.41 4.80
C ILE A 110 11.80 -8.95 5.40
N TYR A 111 11.02 -9.62 4.56
CA TYR A 111 9.77 -10.26 4.94
C TYR A 111 9.67 -11.66 4.30
N PRO A 112 8.81 -12.55 4.82
CA PRO A 112 8.63 -13.90 4.26
C PRO A 112 8.18 -13.85 2.80
N LYS A 113 8.65 -14.80 2.00
CA LYS A 113 8.26 -14.89 0.57
C LYS A 113 6.76 -15.08 0.43
N VAL A 114 6.20 -14.48 -0.62
CA VAL A 114 4.83 -14.78 -1.05
C VAL A 114 4.75 -16.27 -1.41
N PRO A 115 3.71 -17.00 -0.96
CA PRO A 115 3.56 -18.42 -1.25
C PRO A 115 3.53 -18.71 -2.76
N ASN A 116 4.13 -19.82 -3.17
CA ASN A 116 4.26 -20.22 -4.59
C ASN A 116 2.92 -20.53 -5.29
N VAL A 117 1.82 -20.60 -4.55
CA VAL A 117 0.46 -20.70 -5.10
C VAL A 117 0.05 -19.43 -5.85
N PHE A 118 0.70 -18.30 -5.55
CA PHE A 118 0.51 -17.04 -6.26
C PHE A 118 1.56 -16.84 -7.36
N SER A 119 1.25 -16.01 -8.34
CA SER A 119 2.16 -15.77 -9.46
C SER A 119 3.42 -15.00 -9.05
N ASN A 120 4.51 -15.23 -9.80
CA ASN A 120 5.76 -14.49 -9.61
C ASN A 120 5.58 -12.98 -9.86
N GLU A 121 4.72 -12.61 -10.81
CA GLU A 121 4.42 -11.21 -11.12
C GLU A 121 3.77 -10.50 -9.94
N LEU A 122 2.86 -11.17 -9.22
CA LEU A 122 2.28 -10.62 -8.00
C LEU A 122 3.33 -10.42 -6.92
N ALA A 123 4.20 -11.40 -6.71
CA ALA A 123 5.30 -11.30 -5.75
C ALA A 123 6.26 -10.15 -6.10
N GLN A 124 6.57 -9.95 -7.40
CA GLN A 124 7.38 -8.85 -7.88
C GLN A 124 6.71 -7.48 -7.66
N ASN A 125 5.42 -7.37 -7.91
CA ASN A 125 4.68 -6.12 -7.66
C ASN A 125 4.70 -5.73 -6.18
N ILE A 126 4.51 -6.70 -5.29
CA ILE A 126 4.65 -6.46 -3.84
C ILE A 126 6.06 -5.96 -3.53
N LYS A 127 7.09 -6.65 -4.06
CA LYS A 127 8.50 -6.29 -3.84
C LYS A 127 8.84 -4.88 -4.32
N LEU A 128 8.26 -4.43 -5.43
CA LEU A 128 8.46 -3.06 -5.94
C LEU A 128 7.86 -2.00 -5.02
N MET A 129 6.71 -2.27 -4.44
CA MET A 129 6.06 -1.33 -3.52
C MET A 129 6.72 -1.31 -2.14
N VAL A 130 7.24 -2.44 -1.67
CA VAL A 130 7.88 -2.61 -0.37
C VAL A 130 9.41 -2.49 -0.49
N GLN A 131 9.86 -1.39 -1.10
CA GLN A 131 11.28 -1.01 -1.19
C GLN A 131 11.65 -0.08 -0.04
N VAL A 132 12.79 -0.34 0.64
CA VAL A 132 13.25 0.50 1.76
C VAL A 132 13.49 1.94 1.29
N ALA A 133 14.13 2.10 0.12
CA ALA A 133 14.35 3.40 -0.50
C ALA A 133 13.06 3.93 -1.17
N PRO A 134 12.46 5.04 -0.70
CA PRO A 134 11.18 5.54 -1.21
C PRO A 134 11.19 5.83 -2.72
N GLN A 135 12.31 6.35 -3.24
CA GLN A 135 12.46 6.69 -4.67
C GLN A 135 12.38 5.46 -5.58
N MET A 136 12.63 4.25 -5.07
CA MET A 136 12.52 3.01 -5.83
C MET A 136 11.10 2.48 -5.94
N ARG A 137 10.18 2.98 -5.13
CA ARG A 137 8.78 2.57 -5.16
C ARG A 137 8.07 3.21 -6.36
N PRO A 138 7.19 2.47 -7.06
CA PRO A 138 6.41 3.04 -8.17
C PRO A 138 5.40 4.07 -7.66
N SER A 139 4.97 4.99 -8.54
CA SER A 139 3.77 5.80 -8.31
C SER A 139 2.50 4.99 -8.60
N CYS A 140 1.32 5.51 -8.23
CA CYS A 140 0.05 4.88 -8.58
C CYS A 140 -0.10 4.71 -10.09
N ASP A 141 0.31 5.71 -10.90
CA ASP A 141 0.29 5.62 -12.37
C ASP A 141 1.14 4.46 -12.87
N LYS A 142 2.39 4.35 -12.37
CA LYS A 142 3.27 3.23 -12.73
C LYS A 142 2.71 1.87 -12.33
N ILE A 143 2.02 1.78 -11.19
CA ILE A 143 1.36 0.53 -10.76
C ILE A 143 0.23 0.18 -11.73
N LEU A 144 -0.62 1.15 -12.08
CA LEU A 144 -1.73 0.94 -13.01
C LEU A 144 -1.25 0.60 -14.43
N ASP A 145 -0.06 1.08 -14.82
CA ASP A 145 0.58 0.80 -16.10
C ASP A 145 1.31 -0.56 -16.18
N MET A 146 1.47 -1.27 -15.08
CA MET A 146 2.10 -2.58 -15.09
C MET A 146 1.32 -3.57 -15.95
N PRO A 147 1.97 -4.39 -16.81
CA PRO A 147 1.27 -5.27 -17.76
C PRO A 147 0.26 -6.20 -17.10
N ILE A 148 0.60 -6.79 -15.95
CA ILE A 148 -0.33 -7.66 -15.22
C ILE A 148 -1.54 -6.87 -14.68
N VAL A 149 -1.34 -5.63 -14.26
CA VAL A 149 -2.43 -4.77 -13.74
C VAL A 149 -3.33 -4.34 -14.90
N LYS A 150 -2.76 -3.88 -16.03
CA LYS A 150 -3.53 -3.54 -17.24
C LYS A 150 -4.38 -4.72 -17.72
N LYS A 151 -3.79 -5.90 -17.85
CA LYS A 151 -4.51 -7.12 -18.25
C LYS A 151 -5.69 -7.45 -17.31
N LYS A 152 -5.52 -7.18 -16.01
CA LYS A 152 -6.59 -7.38 -15.03
C LYS A 152 -7.66 -6.28 -15.10
N ILE A 153 -7.27 -5.04 -15.39
CA ILE A 153 -8.22 -3.93 -15.60
C ILE A 153 -9.10 -4.23 -16.81
N GLU A 154 -8.52 -4.61 -17.95
CA GLU A 154 -9.25 -4.98 -19.17
C GLU A 154 -10.27 -6.09 -18.91
N LYS A 155 -9.86 -7.11 -18.13
CA LYS A 155 -10.75 -8.24 -17.79
C LYS A 155 -11.88 -7.87 -16.83
N LEU A 156 -11.62 -6.99 -15.85
CA LEU A 156 -12.56 -6.69 -14.75
C LEU A 156 -13.43 -5.47 -15.03
N PHE A 157 -12.99 -4.59 -15.90
CA PHE A 157 -13.64 -3.31 -16.22
C PHE A 157 -13.58 -3.05 -17.74
N PRO A 158 -14.20 -3.91 -18.58
CA PRO A 158 -14.12 -3.77 -20.04
C PRO A 158 -14.63 -2.42 -20.52
N ASP A 159 -15.74 -1.92 -19.95
CA ASP A 159 -16.35 -0.65 -20.34
C ASP A 159 -15.48 0.58 -20.02
N ALA A 160 -14.54 0.47 -19.07
CA ALA A 160 -13.64 1.57 -18.73
C ALA A 160 -12.51 1.76 -19.77
N PHE A 161 -12.31 0.79 -20.66
CA PHE A 161 -11.34 0.84 -21.75
C PHE A 161 -11.93 1.44 -23.02
N GLU A 162 -13.18 1.16 -23.33
CA GLU A 162 -13.89 1.71 -24.52
C GLU A 162 -14.06 3.23 -24.44
N ALA A 163 -14.09 3.80 -23.22
CA ALA A 163 -14.20 5.25 -23.00
C ALA A 163 -12.88 6.03 -23.20
N LEU A 164 -11.75 5.35 -23.45
CA LEU A 164 -10.42 5.95 -23.62
C LEU A 164 -9.85 5.84 -25.04
N GLU A 165 -10.56 5.23 -25.96
CA GLU A 165 -10.22 5.32 -27.40
C GLU A 165 -10.80 6.60 -27.99
N PRO A 166 -9.98 7.42 -28.68
CA PRO A 166 -10.40 8.71 -29.24
C PRO A 166 -11.35 8.54 -30.45
#